data_a63e0d268e12bbd8993c6e01b2c1b923
#
_entry.id   a63e0d268e12bbd8993c6e01b2c1b923
#
_cell.length_a   1.000
_cell.length_b   1.000
_cell.length_c   1.000
_cell.angle_alpha   90.00
_cell.angle_beta   90.00
_cell.angle_gamma   90.00
#
_symmetry.space_group_name_H-M   'P 1'
#
loop_
_entity.id
_entity.type
_entity.pdbx_description
1 polymer ?
#
loop_
_entity_poly.entity_id
_entity_poly.type
_entity_poly.pdbx_seq_one_letter_code
_entity_poly.pdbx_strand_id
1 'polypeptide(L)'
;MRVTPADLGRFFRSFLLLIHLLLFGMVLMSAAEVSAQSPGSGSDDAPSQSEGIRKGDNEFGVWGGISFDSTTLIGKTPDARFGNIGLRYGRVLAATETVAFSWTIDAIPVAVLSNPRFTVVPSGSGFVVTQSRKSVYAWGAAPIGLKFNFRRNRRVQPYGHATGGFLYFNEEVPLPGAARFNFTYDFAGGVQIVNSDRKAWTIGYKYQHISNGYRATLNPGVDVQMIFVGFSVFR
;
A
#
# COMPACT_ATOMS: atom_id res chain seq x y z
N MET A 1 -14.01 25.16 3.18
CA MET A 1 -12.61 25.52 2.92
C MET A 1 -12.39 25.40 1.41
N ARG A 2 -12.10 26.49 0.71
CA ARG A 2 -11.84 26.43 -0.75
C ARG A 2 -10.39 25.96 -0.96
N VAL A 3 -10.20 24.88 -1.69
CA VAL A 3 -8.88 24.43 -2.13
C VAL A 3 -8.34 25.48 -3.09
N THR A 4 -7.22 26.08 -2.77
CA THR A 4 -6.60 27.08 -3.65
C THR A 4 -5.75 26.38 -4.72
N PRO A 5 -5.52 27.00 -5.89
CA PRO A 5 -4.59 26.46 -6.88
C PRO A 5 -3.19 26.19 -6.32
N ALA A 6 -2.78 26.92 -5.28
CA ALA A 6 -1.52 26.72 -4.57
C ALA A 6 -1.47 25.40 -3.76
N ASP A 7 -2.62 24.97 -3.23
CA ASP A 7 -2.71 23.69 -2.49
C ASP A 7 -2.65 22.50 -3.45
N LEU A 8 -3.27 22.63 -4.62
CA LEU A 8 -3.20 21.65 -5.69
C LEU A 8 -1.77 21.53 -6.25
N GLY A 9 -1.08 22.66 -6.41
CA GLY A 9 0.32 22.70 -6.86
C GLY A 9 1.29 22.06 -5.86
N ARG A 10 1.08 22.24 -4.56
CA ARG A 10 1.86 21.56 -3.50
C ARG A 10 1.60 20.05 -3.50
N PHE A 11 0.35 19.63 -3.66
CA PHE A 11 -0.03 18.23 -3.79
C PHE A 11 0.70 17.56 -4.96
N PHE A 12 0.65 18.15 -6.16
CA PHE A 12 1.33 17.63 -7.34
C PHE A 12 2.85 17.55 -7.16
N ARG A 13 3.47 18.55 -6.54
CA ARG A 13 4.93 18.56 -6.27
C ARG A 13 5.33 17.48 -5.28
N SER A 14 4.59 17.29 -4.19
CA SER A 14 4.86 16.22 -3.20
C SER A 14 4.64 14.85 -3.78
N PHE A 15 3.62 14.67 -4.63
CA PHE A 15 3.35 13.44 -5.36
C PHE A 15 4.46 13.08 -6.36
N LEU A 16 4.91 14.07 -7.14
CA LEU A 16 6.05 13.90 -8.06
C LEU A 16 7.34 13.58 -7.30
N LEU A 17 7.59 14.24 -6.17
CA LEU A 17 8.77 14.00 -5.35
C LEU A 17 8.79 12.57 -4.79
N LEU A 18 7.65 12.06 -4.34
CA LEU A 18 7.50 10.68 -3.85
C LEU A 18 7.76 9.66 -4.96
N ILE A 19 7.22 9.91 -6.17
CA ILE A 19 7.50 9.08 -7.35
C ILE A 19 8.98 9.11 -7.71
N HIS A 20 9.62 10.27 -7.70
CA HIS A 20 11.05 10.39 -8.00
C HIS A 20 11.92 9.69 -6.95
N LEU A 21 11.58 9.78 -5.66
CA LEU A 21 12.28 9.06 -4.58
C LEU A 21 12.13 7.53 -4.72
N LEU A 22 10.94 7.05 -5.09
CA LEU A 22 10.71 5.62 -5.36
C LEU A 22 11.50 5.15 -6.59
N LEU A 23 11.48 5.92 -7.69
CA LEU A 23 12.23 5.61 -8.90
C LEU A 23 13.75 5.69 -8.66
N PHE A 24 14.23 6.66 -7.89
CA PHE A 24 15.63 6.82 -7.55
C PHE A 24 16.13 5.68 -6.62
N GLY A 25 15.33 5.27 -5.64
CA GLY A 25 15.61 4.10 -4.81
C GLY A 25 15.68 2.80 -5.63
N MET A 26 14.83 2.65 -6.66
CA MET A 26 14.86 1.53 -7.59
C MET A 26 16.12 1.51 -8.47
N VAL A 27 16.57 2.67 -8.93
CA VAL A 27 17.81 2.82 -9.72
C VAL A 27 19.05 2.50 -8.87
N LEU A 28 19.10 2.93 -7.61
CA LEU A 28 20.19 2.61 -6.69
C LEU A 28 20.28 1.11 -6.39
N MET A 29 19.16 0.41 -6.27
CA MET A 29 19.16 -1.05 -6.08
C MET A 29 19.66 -1.80 -7.33
N SER A 30 19.45 -1.25 -8.53
CA SER A 30 19.95 -1.82 -9.79
C SER A 30 21.46 -1.60 -9.96
N ALA A 31 22.00 -0.49 -9.46
CA ALA A 31 23.43 -0.14 -9.58
C ALA A 31 24.34 -0.95 -8.62
N ALA A 32 23.79 -1.44 -7.51
CA ALA A 32 24.55 -2.25 -6.55
C ALA A 32 24.96 -3.65 -7.08
N GLU A 33 24.37 -4.11 -8.18
CA GLU A 33 24.69 -5.42 -8.77
C GLU A 33 25.95 -5.42 -9.66
N VAL A 34 26.43 -4.28 -10.11
CA VAL A 34 27.58 -4.20 -11.05
C VAL A 34 28.91 -4.43 -10.35
N SER A 35 29.00 -4.30 -9.02
CA SER A 35 30.25 -4.36 -8.27
C SER A 35 30.57 -5.72 -7.62
N ALA A 36 29.76 -6.76 -7.76
CA ALA A 36 29.90 -8.03 -7.02
C ALA A 36 30.26 -9.25 -7.90
N GLN A 37 30.83 -9.06 -9.08
CA GLN A 37 31.33 -10.17 -9.87
C GLN A 37 32.85 -10.29 -9.74
N SER A 38 33.32 -11.06 -8.75
CA SER A 38 34.67 -11.66 -8.75
C SER A 38 34.60 -13.03 -9.43
N PRO A 39 35.56 -13.36 -10.32
CA PRO A 39 35.63 -14.67 -10.96
C PRO A 39 36.21 -15.68 -9.97
N GLY A 40 35.38 -16.51 -9.38
CA GLY A 40 35.76 -17.65 -8.55
C GLY A 40 35.26 -18.95 -9.16
N SER A 41 36.17 -19.82 -9.50
CA SER A 41 36.02 -21.13 -10.13
C SER A 41 35.24 -22.13 -9.27
N GLY A 42 34.34 -22.87 -9.92
CA GLY A 42 34.07 -24.29 -9.65
C GLY A 42 33.27 -24.68 -8.44
N SER A 43 32.02 -25.09 -8.69
CA SER A 43 31.43 -26.37 -8.28
C SER A 43 29.96 -26.44 -8.77
N ASP A 44 29.61 -27.60 -9.31
CA ASP A 44 28.34 -27.95 -9.95
C ASP A 44 27.20 -28.16 -8.92
N ASP A 45 26.79 -27.10 -8.25
CA ASP A 45 25.49 -26.98 -7.62
C ASP A 45 24.86 -25.65 -8.07
N ALA A 46 24.42 -25.62 -9.33
CA ALA A 46 23.60 -24.53 -9.80
C ALA A 46 22.31 -24.51 -8.95
N PRO A 47 22.04 -23.46 -8.15
CA PRO A 47 20.80 -23.33 -7.44
C PRO A 47 19.69 -23.43 -8.48
N SER A 48 18.75 -24.36 -8.28
CA SER A 48 17.61 -24.58 -9.17
C SER A 48 17.00 -23.22 -9.50
N GLN A 49 17.15 -22.78 -10.76
CA GLN A 49 16.60 -21.49 -11.19
C GLN A 49 15.10 -21.61 -10.97
N SER A 50 14.57 -20.85 -10.01
CA SER A 50 13.14 -20.76 -9.83
C SER A 50 12.56 -20.33 -11.16
N GLU A 51 11.56 -21.07 -11.66
CA GLU A 51 10.84 -20.64 -12.86
C GLU A 51 10.27 -19.23 -12.61
N GLY A 52 10.88 -18.21 -13.22
CA GLY A 52 10.58 -16.82 -12.97
C GLY A 52 9.14 -16.44 -13.36
N ILE A 53 8.68 -15.29 -12.92
CA ILE A 53 7.38 -14.73 -13.32
C ILE A 53 7.41 -14.47 -14.84
N ARG A 54 6.42 -14.99 -15.59
CA ARG A 54 6.33 -14.94 -17.03
C ARG A 54 5.18 -14.06 -17.51
N LYS A 55 5.30 -13.48 -18.70
CA LYS A 55 4.17 -12.84 -19.39
C LYS A 55 3.03 -13.84 -19.53
N GLY A 56 1.83 -13.44 -19.16
CA GLY A 56 0.64 -14.27 -19.21
C GLY A 56 0.35 -15.02 -17.91
N ASP A 57 1.21 -15.00 -16.91
CA ASP A 57 0.93 -15.57 -15.60
C ASP A 57 -0.22 -14.85 -14.90
N ASN A 58 -0.99 -15.61 -14.15
CA ASN A 58 -1.98 -15.10 -13.20
C ASN A 58 -1.45 -15.25 -11.78
N GLU A 59 -1.54 -14.19 -10.99
CA GLU A 59 -1.26 -14.17 -9.55
C GLU A 59 -2.58 -14.24 -8.78
N PHE A 60 -2.72 -15.20 -7.90
CA PHE A 60 -3.81 -15.27 -6.91
C PHE A 60 -3.20 -15.18 -5.54
N GLY A 61 -3.62 -14.22 -4.73
CA GLY A 61 -2.99 -13.96 -3.45
C GLY A 61 -3.97 -13.51 -2.37
N VAL A 62 -3.52 -13.64 -1.14
CA VAL A 62 -4.11 -13.03 0.05
C VAL A 62 -3.04 -12.22 0.75
N TRP A 63 -3.42 -11.08 1.28
CA TRP A 63 -2.51 -10.22 2.03
C TRP A 63 -3.24 -9.54 3.19
N GLY A 64 -2.51 -9.16 4.22
CA GLY A 64 -3.01 -8.38 5.33
C GLY A 64 -1.98 -7.39 5.82
N GLY A 65 -2.43 -6.22 6.25
CA GLY A 65 -1.58 -5.16 6.72
C GLY A 65 -2.14 -4.41 7.92
N ILE A 66 -1.24 -3.82 8.69
CA ILE A 66 -1.58 -3.02 9.88
C ILE A 66 -0.75 -1.74 9.91
N SER A 67 -1.38 -0.69 10.41
CA SER A 67 -0.77 0.59 10.76
C SER A 67 -1.14 0.93 12.20
N PHE A 68 -0.16 1.31 12.99
CA PHE A 68 -0.36 1.66 14.40
C PHE A 68 -0.59 3.15 14.61
N ASP A 69 -0.32 3.96 13.58
CA ASP A 69 -0.47 5.41 13.59
C ASP A 69 -0.78 5.93 12.19
N SER A 70 -1.35 7.12 12.10
CA SER A 70 -1.55 7.87 10.87
C SER A 70 -0.66 9.10 10.83
N THR A 71 -0.11 9.36 9.66
CA THR A 71 0.63 10.60 9.39
C THR A 71 -0.30 11.69 8.87
N THR A 72 0.23 12.89 8.72
CA THR A 72 -0.51 14.05 8.17
C THR A 72 0.16 14.60 6.93
N LEU A 73 0.62 13.71 6.05
CA LEU A 73 1.28 14.10 4.80
C LEU A 73 0.29 14.80 3.85
N ILE A 74 -0.87 14.18 3.64
CA ILE A 74 -1.98 14.68 2.82
C ILE A 74 -3.23 14.81 3.67
N GLY A 75 -3.57 13.75 4.41
CA GLY A 75 -4.66 13.71 5.39
C GLY A 75 -4.38 14.62 6.58
N LYS A 76 -5.43 14.90 7.36
CA LYS A 76 -5.38 15.78 8.54
C LYS A 76 -5.83 15.07 9.82
N THR A 77 -5.92 13.74 9.78
CA THR A 77 -6.37 12.92 10.93
C THR A 77 -5.16 12.23 11.54
N PRO A 78 -4.61 12.75 12.65
CA PRO A 78 -3.52 12.08 13.38
C PRO A 78 -4.05 10.92 14.21
N ASP A 79 -3.14 10.07 14.72
CA ASP A 79 -3.43 9.03 15.72
C ASP A 79 -4.46 7.97 15.26
N ALA A 80 -4.76 7.85 13.98
CA ALA A 80 -5.62 6.80 13.47
C ALA A 80 -4.82 5.49 13.33
N ARG A 81 -5.45 4.36 13.70
CA ARG A 81 -4.91 3.01 13.47
C ARG A 81 -5.74 2.33 12.40
N PHE A 82 -5.11 1.57 11.57
CA PHE A 82 -5.78 0.92 10.45
C PHE A 82 -5.27 -0.50 10.23
N GLY A 83 -6.16 -1.38 9.81
CA GLY A 83 -5.81 -2.72 9.39
C GLY A 83 -6.78 -3.22 8.33
N ASN A 84 -6.28 -4.03 7.40
CA ASN A 84 -7.13 -4.62 6.37
C ASN A 84 -6.59 -5.97 5.89
N ILE A 85 -7.48 -6.73 5.26
CA ILE A 85 -7.18 -7.97 4.55
C ILE A 85 -7.65 -7.79 3.11
N GLY A 86 -6.83 -8.23 2.15
CA GLY A 86 -7.14 -8.18 0.73
C GLY A 86 -6.94 -9.54 0.04
N LEU A 87 -7.80 -9.79 -0.94
CA LEU A 87 -7.67 -10.89 -1.91
C LEU A 87 -7.22 -10.28 -3.23
N ARG A 88 -6.10 -10.74 -3.77
CA ARG A 88 -5.50 -10.22 -4.99
C ARG A 88 -5.68 -11.16 -6.15
N TYR A 89 -6.09 -10.61 -7.28
CA TYR A 89 -5.86 -11.16 -8.60
C TYR A 89 -4.89 -10.26 -9.34
N GLY A 90 -3.89 -10.86 -10.01
CA GLY A 90 -2.95 -10.15 -10.87
C GLY A 90 -2.77 -10.85 -12.20
N ARG A 91 -2.52 -10.07 -13.26
CA ARG A 91 -2.18 -10.58 -14.61
C ARG A 91 -0.87 -9.97 -15.05
N VAL A 92 0.12 -10.79 -15.36
CA VAL A 92 1.41 -10.34 -15.90
C VAL A 92 1.23 -9.94 -17.36
N LEU A 93 1.27 -8.63 -17.64
CA LEU A 93 1.03 -8.06 -18.96
C LEU A 93 2.29 -8.05 -19.83
N ALA A 94 3.45 -7.83 -19.18
CA ALA A 94 4.75 -7.80 -19.85
C ALA A 94 5.84 -8.37 -18.93
N ALA A 95 6.85 -8.97 -19.54
CA ALA A 95 8.04 -9.44 -18.85
C ALA A 95 9.26 -9.28 -19.77
N THR A 96 10.26 -8.51 -19.29
CA THR A 96 11.59 -8.40 -19.88
C THR A 96 12.51 -9.45 -19.23
N GLU A 97 13.80 -9.42 -19.48
CA GLU A 97 14.76 -10.32 -18.82
C GLU A 97 14.77 -10.13 -17.28
N THR A 98 14.63 -8.89 -16.81
CA THR A 98 14.81 -8.53 -15.39
C THR A 98 13.55 -8.08 -14.70
N VAL A 99 12.54 -7.56 -15.42
CA VAL A 99 11.34 -6.93 -14.85
C VAL A 99 10.08 -7.61 -15.37
N ALA A 100 9.12 -7.88 -14.48
CA ALA A 100 7.75 -8.23 -14.82
C ALA A 100 6.81 -7.10 -14.43
N PHE A 101 5.89 -6.75 -15.33
CA PHE A 101 4.84 -5.77 -15.14
C PHE A 101 3.48 -6.46 -15.09
N SER A 102 2.72 -6.20 -14.04
CA SER A 102 1.41 -6.79 -13.83
C SER A 102 0.35 -5.72 -13.55
N TRP A 103 -0.85 -5.96 -14.07
CA TRP A 103 -2.06 -5.30 -13.61
C TRP A 103 -2.67 -6.14 -12.48
N THR A 104 -3.22 -5.48 -11.45
CA THR A 104 -3.81 -6.15 -10.29
C THR A 104 -5.16 -5.57 -9.92
N ILE A 105 -5.99 -6.42 -9.33
CA ILE A 105 -7.23 -6.06 -8.64
C ILE A 105 -7.16 -6.63 -7.22
N ASP A 106 -7.49 -5.81 -6.23
CA ASP A 106 -7.65 -6.27 -4.85
C ASP A 106 -9.12 -6.13 -4.42
N ALA A 107 -9.72 -7.22 -3.91
CA ALA A 107 -10.94 -7.16 -3.12
C ALA A 107 -10.53 -7.01 -1.65
N ILE A 108 -11.16 -6.09 -0.93
CA ILE A 108 -10.88 -5.81 0.49
C ILE A 108 -12.13 -6.16 1.30
N PRO A 109 -12.32 -7.44 1.70
CA PRO A 109 -13.52 -7.86 2.41
C PRO A 109 -13.63 -7.24 3.80
N VAL A 110 -12.49 -6.92 4.44
CA VAL A 110 -12.45 -6.35 5.79
C VAL A 110 -11.38 -5.29 5.89
N ALA A 111 -11.77 -4.13 6.38
CA ALA A 111 -10.89 -3.09 6.87
C ALA A 111 -11.44 -2.52 8.18
N VAL A 112 -10.55 -2.10 9.07
CA VAL A 112 -10.88 -1.51 10.37
C VAL A 112 -10.08 -0.23 10.53
N LEU A 113 -10.79 0.88 10.80
CA LEU A 113 -10.20 2.17 11.13
C LEU A 113 -10.56 2.52 12.57
N SER A 114 -9.56 2.76 13.41
CA SER A 114 -9.73 3.14 14.82
C SER A 114 -9.22 4.55 15.04
N ASN A 115 -10.15 5.48 15.25
CA ASN A 115 -9.87 6.90 15.45
C ASN A 115 -9.93 7.30 16.91
N PRO A 116 -9.09 8.25 17.38
CA PRO A 116 -9.25 8.86 18.70
C PRO A 116 -10.55 9.66 18.75
N ARG A 117 -11.20 9.63 19.92
CA ARG A 117 -12.39 10.41 20.25
C ARG A 117 -12.12 11.18 21.53
N PHE A 118 -12.39 12.47 21.51
CA PHE A 118 -12.29 13.34 22.67
C PHE A 118 -13.70 13.74 23.14
N THR A 119 -13.99 13.48 24.39
CA THR A 119 -15.24 13.92 25.04
C THR A 119 -14.88 14.96 26.09
N VAL A 120 -15.48 16.13 25.98
CA VAL A 120 -15.30 17.22 26.92
C VAL A 120 -16.54 17.28 27.80
N VAL A 121 -16.37 17.12 29.10
CA VAL A 121 -17.46 17.16 30.10
C VAL A 121 -17.19 18.30 31.08
N PRO A 122 -18.16 19.21 31.31
CA PRO A 122 -18.05 20.22 32.37
C PRO A 122 -17.88 19.56 33.73
N SER A 123 -16.96 20.07 34.56
CA SER A 123 -16.70 19.54 35.90
C SER A 123 -16.27 20.69 36.82
N GLY A 124 -17.16 21.05 37.73
CA GLY A 124 -16.94 22.18 38.62
C GLY A 124 -16.77 23.50 37.84
N SER A 125 -15.67 24.21 38.07
CA SER A 125 -15.30 25.45 37.36
C SER A 125 -14.47 25.22 36.09
N GLY A 126 -14.28 23.96 35.66
CA GLY A 126 -13.44 23.59 34.52
C GLY A 126 -14.07 22.53 33.63
N PHE A 127 -13.23 21.89 32.84
CA PHE A 127 -13.62 20.81 31.93
C PHE A 127 -12.71 19.61 32.12
N VAL A 128 -13.28 18.40 32.05
CA VAL A 128 -12.52 17.14 31.95
C VAL A 128 -12.56 16.68 30.52
N VAL A 129 -11.38 16.46 29.93
CA VAL A 129 -11.23 15.89 28.58
C VAL A 129 -10.90 14.41 28.71
N THR A 130 -11.79 13.55 28.23
CA THR A 130 -11.57 12.10 28.19
C THR A 130 -11.27 11.68 26.78
N GLN A 131 -10.16 10.98 26.59
CA GLN A 131 -9.81 10.35 25.32
C GLN A 131 -10.28 8.90 25.30
N SER A 132 -10.95 8.51 24.24
CA SER A 132 -11.35 7.14 23.93
C SER A 132 -11.01 6.83 22.47
N ARG A 133 -11.24 5.61 22.02
CA ARG A 133 -11.09 5.23 20.60
C ARG A 133 -12.38 4.62 20.10
N LYS A 134 -12.72 4.93 18.85
CA LYS A 134 -13.85 4.32 18.14
C LYS A 134 -13.33 3.60 16.91
N SER A 135 -13.67 2.31 16.80
CA SER A 135 -13.37 1.50 15.62
C SER A 135 -14.60 1.46 14.70
N VAL A 136 -14.34 1.64 13.41
CA VAL A 136 -15.32 1.53 12.33
C VAL A 136 -14.82 0.51 11.31
N TYR A 137 -15.76 -0.19 10.67
CA TYR A 137 -15.48 -1.29 9.76
C TYR A 137 -15.80 -0.88 8.33
N ALA A 138 -15.04 -1.42 7.39
CA ALA A 138 -15.26 -1.19 5.97
C ALA A 138 -15.03 -2.45 5.16
N TRP A 139 -15.56 -2.43 3.95
CA TRP A 139 -15.20 -3.28 2.84
C TRP A 139 -14.91 -2.42 1.62
N GLY A 140 -14.25 -2.96 0.60
CA GLY A 140 -13.94 -2.19 -0.59
C GLY A 140 -13.23 -3.00 -1.66
N ALA A 141 -12.68 -2.29 -2.62
CA ALA A 141 -11.87 -2.85 -3.68
C ALA A 141 -10.87 -1.83 -4.21
N ALA A 142 -9.77 -2.32 -4.78
CA ALA A 142 -8.84 -1.54 -5.59
C ALA A 142 -8.77 -2.17 -6.99
N PRO A 143 -9.65 -1.72 -7.92
CA PRO A 143 -9.75 -2.30 -9.27
C PRO A 143 -8.59 -1.93 -10.18
N ILE A 144 -7.81 -0.92 -9.81
CA ILE A 144 -6.68 -0.44 -10.58
C ILE A 144 -5.42 -0.62 -9.75
N GLY A 145 -4.56 -1.55 -10.16
CA GLY A 145 -3.26 -1.76 -9.55
C GLY A 145 -2.18 -2.01 -10.62
N LEU A 146 -1.00 -1.43 -10.40
CA LEU A 146 0.17 -1.57 -11.23
C LEU A 146 1.32 -2.10 -10.38
N LYS A 147 1.83 -3.28 -10.70
CA LYS A 147 2.90 -3.94 -9.95
C LYS A 147 4.09 -4.22 -10.85
N PHE A 148 5.27 -3.89 -10.36
CA PHE A 148 6.55 -4.17 -10.98
C PHE A 148 7.35 -5.10 -10.09
N ASN A 149 7.70 -6.29 -10.59
CA ASN A 149 8.64 -7.19 -9.93
C ASN A 149 9.99 -7.07 -10.63
N PHE A 150 11.04 -6.74 -9.88
CA PHE A 150 12.42 -6.68 -10.35
C PHE A 150 13.11 -8.02 -10.08
N ARG A 151 14.14 -8.35 -10.89
CA ARG A 151 14.86 -9.63 -10.77
C ARG A 151 13.93 -10.84 -10.88
N ARG A 152 12.95 -10.77 -11.81
CA ARG A 152 11.84 -11.71 -11.95
C ARG A 152 12.24 -13.20 -12.05
N ASN A 153 13.49 -13.48 -12.46
CA ASN A 153 14.05 -14.83 -12.60
C ASN A 153 14.80 -15.29 -11.34
N ARG A 154 14.80 -14.49 -10.28
CA ARG A 154 15.43 -14.82 -9.00
C ARG A 154 14.39 -15.16 -7.95
N ARG A 155 14.82 -15.94 -6.95
CA ARG A 155 13.96 -16.29 -5.80
C ARG A 155 13.52 -15.04 -5.03
N VAL A 156 14.42 -14.08 -4.83
CA VAL A 156 14.15 -12.83 -4.11
C VAL A 156 13.95 -11.72 -5.11
N GLN A 157 12.74 -11.16 -5.13
CA GLN A 157 12.30 -10.17 -6.10
C GLN A 157 11.85 -8.90 -5.38
N PRO A 158 12.64 -7.82 -5.41
CA PRO A 158 12.14 -6.51 -5.03
C PRO A 158 10.93 -6.15 -5.89
N TYR A 159 9.94 -5.44 -5.33
CA TYR A 159 8.79 -5.00 -6.10
C TYR A 159 8.32 -3.61 -5.67
N GLY A 160 7.66 -2.93 -6.60
CA GLY A 160 6.88 -1.73 -6.38
C GLY A 160 5.44 -1.95 -6.83
N HIS A 161 4.49 -1.35 -6.14
CA HIS A 161 3.06 -1.49 -6.43
C HIS A 161 2.32 -0.20 -6.11
N ALA A 162 1.42 0.21 -6.99
CA ALA A 162 0.52 1.33 -6.78
C ALA A 162 -0.91 0.88 -7.05
N THR A 163 -1.87 1.28 -6.20
CA THR A 163 -3.29 0.96 -6.42
C THR A 163 -4.19 2.17 -6.22
N GLY A 164 -5.33 2.13 -6.91
CA GLY A 164 -6.45 3.05 -6.75
C GLY A 164 -7.74 2.29 -6.51
N GLY A 165 -8.54 2.74 -5.53
CA GLY A 165 -9.75 2.05 -5.17
C GLY A 165 -10.66 2.83 -4.23
N PHE A 166 -11.47 2.11 -3.47
CA PHE A 166 -12.38 2.67 -2.50
C PHE A 166 -12.58 1.76 -1.28
N LEU A 167 -13.03 2.39 -0.19
CA LEU A 167 -13.55 1.74 1.02
C LEU A 167 -14.92 2.31 1.35
N TYR A 168 -15.86 1.43 1.69
CA TYR A 168 -17.18 1.80 2.19
C TYR A 168 -17.28 1.42 3.67
N PHE A 169 -17.33 2.41 4.52
CA PHE A 169 -17.40 2.26 5.97
C PHE A 169 -18.84 2.13 6.47
N ASN A 170 -19.05 1.43 7.58
CA ASN A 170 -20.33 1.33 8.24
C ASN A 170 -20.80 2.65 8.88
N GLU A 171 -19.88 3.59 9.13
CA GLU A 171 -20.15 4.95 9.62
C GLU A 171 -19.36 5.99 8.83
N GLU A 172 -19.64 7.27 9.04
CA GLU A 172 -18.88 8.39 8.47
C GLU A 172 -17.47 8.44 9.06
N VAL A 173 -16.45 8.58 8.21
CA VAL A 173 -15.05 8.59 8.61
C VAL A 173 -14.27 9.76 7.99
N PRO A 174 -13.30 10.28 8.73
CA PRO A 174 -12.84 9.91 10.08
C PRO A 174 -13.71 10.46 11.21
N LEU A 175 -14.69 11.32 10.91
CA LEU A 175 -15.54 11.98 11.90
C LEU A 175 -16.94 12.26 11.31
N PRO A 176 -17.94 12.57 12.16
CA PRO A 176 -19.28 12.98 11.69
C PRO A 176 -19.21 14.20 10.75
N GLY A 177 -20.05 14.21 9.70
CA GLY A 177 -20.02 15.20 8.63
C GLY A 177 -19.06 14.90 7.48
N ALA A 178 -18.28 13.83 7.58
CA ALA A 178 -17.53 13.24 6.46
C ALA A 178 -18.40 12.23 5.70
N ALA A 179 -17.81 11.26 5.00
CA ALA A 179 -18.56 10.28 4.22
C ALA A 179 -18.24 8.84 4.62
N ARG A 180 -19.20 7.93 4.37
CA ARG A 180 -18.98 6.47 4.46
C ARG A 180 -18.18 5.95 3.27
N PHE A 181 -18.43 6.47 2.09
CA PHE A 181 -17.69 6.12 0.88
C PHE A 181 -16.43 6.99 0.77
N ASN A 182 -15.26 6.34 0.71
CA ASN A 182 -13.97 7.00 0.59
C ASN A 182 -13.17 6.37 -0.54
N PHE A 183 -12.54 7.20 -1.35
CA PHE A 183 -11.51 6.77 -2.29
C PHE A 183 -10.23 6.42 -1.55
N THR A 184 -9.49 5.49 -2.14
CA THR A 184 -8.15 5.13 -1.67
C THR A 184 -7.16 5.16 -2.81
N TYR A 185 -5.95 5.57 -2.50
CA TYR A 185 -4.79 5.25 -3.33
C TYR A 185 -3.64 4.85 -2.41
N ASP A 186 -2.82 3.93 -2.89
CA ASP A 186 -1.67 3.49 -2.14
C ASP A 186 -0.44 3.28 -3.02
N PHE A 187 0.72 3.37 -2.35
CA PHE A 187 2.01 3.01 -2.89
C PHE A 187 2.68 2.05 -1.94
N ALA A 188 3.12 0.92 -2.47
CA ALA A 188 3.78 -0.12 -1.71
C ALA A 188 5.12 -0.51 -2.33
N GLY A 189 6.03 -0.94 -1.50
CA GLY A 189 7.29 -1.54 -1.91
C GLY A 189 7.74 -2.59 -0.92
N GLY A 190 8.55 -3.52 -1.38
CA GLY A 190 9.03 -4.61 -0.53
C GLY A 190 9.71 -5.72 -1.31
N VAL A 191 9.66 -6.91 -0.74
CA VAL A 191 10.28 -8.11 -1.30
C VAL A 191 9.25 -9.21 -1.44
N GLN A 192 9.27 -9.87 -2.59
CA GLN A 192 8.53 -11.10 -2.87
C GLN A 192 9.53 -12.26 -3.00
N ILE A 193 9.32 -13.32 -2.22
CA ILE A 193 10.17 -14.52 -2.20
C ILE A 193 9.40 -15.63 -2.91
N VAL A 194 9.82 -15.96 -4.12
CA VAL A 194 9.18 -16.96 -4.99
C VAL A 194 9.92 -18.29 -4.84
N ASN A 195 9.20 -19.38 -4.62
CA ASN A 195 9.76 -20.72 -4.59
C ASN A 195 9.62 -21.44 -5.93
N SER A 196 10.17 -22.67 -6.01
CA SER A 196 10.10 -23.55 -7.19
C SER A 196 8.68 -23.89 -7.61
N ASP A 197 7.74 -23.98 -6.65
CA ASP A 197 6.33 -24.31 -6.92
C ASP A 197 5.50 -23.10 -7.37
N ARG A 198 6.17 -21.99 -7.71
CA ARG A 198 5.53 -20.72 -8.12
C ARG A 198 4.61 -20.12 -7.04
N LYS A 199 4.89 -20.43 -5.77
CA LYS A 199 4.29 -19.80 -4.60
C LYS A 199 5.20 -18.70 -4.11
N ALA A 200 4.64 -17.60 -3.62
CA ALA A 200 5.39 -16.45 -3.18
C ALA A 200 4.92 -15.92 -1.84
N TRP A 201 5.86 -15.64 -0.96
CA TRP A 201 5.65 -14.83 0.23
C TRP A 201 6.04 -13.41 -0.06
N THR A 202 5.24 -12.47 0.41
CA THR A 202 5.48 -11.04 0.24
C THR A 202 5.55 -10.38 1.60
N ILE A 203 6.54 -9.51 1.78
CA ILE A 203 6.61 -8.59 2.90
C ILE A 203 6.90 -7.20 2.36
N GLY A 204 6.25 -6.18 2.90
CA GLY A 204 6.42 -4.83 2.40
C GLY A 204 5.86 -3.76 3.30
N TYR A 205 6.10 -2.54 2.86
CA TYR A 205 5.60 -1.33 3.43
C TYR A 205 4.66 -0.64 2.43
N LYS A 206 3.56 -0.09 2.93
CA LYS A 206 2.54 0.59 2.13
C LYS A 206 2.17 1.91 2.78
N TYR A 207 2.19 2.99 1.99
CA TYR A 207 1.49 4.22 2.30
C TYR A 207 0.12 4.19 1.63
N GLN A 208 -0.94 4.47 2.37
CA GLN A 208 -2.30 4.54 1.84
C GLN A 208 -2.98 5.82 2.31
N HIS A 209 -3.57 6.55 1.36
CA HIS A 209 -4.44 7.70 1.62
C HIS A 209 -5.90 7.30 1.47
N ILE A 210 -6.74 7.74 2.41
CA ILE A 210 -8.18 7.49 2.44
C ILE A 210 -8.87 8.84 2.53
N SER A 211 -9.76 9.19 1.58
CA SER A 211 -10.50 10.45 1.59
C SER A 211 -11.79 10.37 0.77
N ASN A 212 -12.78 11.18 1.10
CA ASN A 212 -14.04 11.21 0.37
C ASN A 212 -14.02 12.05 -0.92
N GLY A 213 -12.87 12.63 -1.30
CA GLY A 213 -12.74 13.45 -2.51
C GLY A 213 -13.60 14.72 -2.48
N TYR A 214 -13.82 15.29 -1.31
CA TYR A 214 -14.69 16.47 -1.09
C TYR A 214 -16.17 16.25 -1.48
N ARG A 215 -16.66 15.01 -1.39
CA ARG A 215 -18.07 14.65 -1.65
C ARG A 215 -18.98 14.83 -0.43
N ALA A 216 -18.41 15.23 0.72
CA ALA A 216 -19.14 15.58 1.94
C ALA A 216 -18.64 16.93 2.45
N THR A 217 -19.33 17.46 3.48
CA THR A 217 -19.02 18.76 4.09
C THR A 217 -17.60 18.81 4.66
N LEU A 218 -17.13 17.68 5.22
CA LEU A 218 -15.80 17.54 5.79
C LEU A 218 -15.02 16.46 5.05
N ASN A 219 -13.74 16.74 4.76
CA ASN A 219 -12.80 15.79 4.13
C ASN A 219 -11.39 15.94 4.73
N PRO A 220 -11.20 15.61 6.01
CA PRO A 220 -9.88 15.70 6.62
C PRO A 220 -8.89 14.66 6.07
N GLY A 221 -9.38 13.54 5.54
CA GLY A 221 -8.56 12.44 5.04
C GLY A 221 -7.76 11.73 6.14
N VAL A 222 -7.32 10.52 5.85
CA VAL A 222 -6.48 9.69 6.74
C VAL A 222 -5.31 9.14 5.92
N ASP A 223 -4.09 9.31 6.43
CA ASP A 223 -2.87 8.75 5.86
C ASP A 223 -2.36 7.63 6.74
N VAL A 224 -2.30 6.41 6.24
CA VAL A 224 -1.80 5.27 7.00
C VAL A 224 -0.52 4.71 6.39
N GLN A 225 0.40 4.35 7.27
CA GLN A 225 1.66 3.70 6.94
C GLN A 225 1.61 2.29 7.49
N MET A 226 1.61 1.30 6.60
CA MET A 226 1.32 -0.08 6.93
C MET A 226 2.53 -0.98 6.68
N ILE A 227 2.79 -1.88 7.60
CA ILE A 227 3.55 -3.10 7.31
C ILE A 227 2.54 -4.15 6.88
N PHE A 228 2.83 -4.88 5.81
CA PHE A 228 1.96 -5.95 5.35
C PHE A 228 2.73 -7.20 4.94
N VAL A 229 2.05 -8.32 5.03
CA VAL A 229 2.50 -9.63 4.56
C VAL A 229 1.47 -10.22 3.62
N GLY A 230 1.92 -11.06 2.68
CA GLY A 230 1.03 -11.71 1.74
C GLY A 230 1.56 -13.06 1.28
N PHE A 231 0.67 -13.86 0.73
CA PHE A 231 0.98 -15.12 0.08
C PHE A 231 0.26 -15.16 -1.27
N SER A 232 0.97 -15.59 -2.31
CA SER A 232 0.44 -15.67 -3.67
C SER A 232 0.85 -16.97 -4.35
N VAL A 233 0.07 -17.38 -5.35
CA VAL A 233 0.37 -18.49 -6.26
C VAL A 233 0.31 -17.96 -7.69
N PHE A 234 1.33 -18.26 -8.50
CA PHE A 234 1.39 -17.94 -9.92
C PHE A 234 0.99 -19.15 -10.77
N ARG A 235 0.12 -18.91 -11.77
CA ARG A 235 -0.36 -19.94 -12.72
C ARG A 235 -0.39 -19.40 -14.14
#